data_3159e6c94c08a647ad118b3f24b6ea3b
#
_entry.id   3159e6c94c08a647ad118b3f24b6ea3b
#
_cell.length_a   1.000
_cell.length_b   1.000
_cell.length_c   1.000
_cell.angle_alpha   90.00
_cell.angle_beta   90.00
_cell.angle_gamma   90.00
#
_symmetry.space_group_name_H-M   'P 1'
#
loop_
_entity.id
_entity.type
_entity.pdbx_description
1 polymer ?
#
loop_
_entity_poly.entity_id
_entity_poly.type
_entity_poly.pdbx_seq_one_letter_code
_entity_poly.pdbx_strand_id
1 'polypeptide(L)'
;MHRPQDIDKVLRKFPIEDVWGIGRRYSKRLKAYGVNTAWDFTQLKPRWIQQEMGVVGMNIWNELRGKPSIEFETHIQDKQQICVSRSFSKEIYDFEPLAEQVSLFTAMACEKLRKQHSACHYALVFVLTNRHKEGAPQHMEGRTIAFPVETDSTLEINEAVLRGLKQLYREGYGYKKAGAILSGIIPKSSVQPDLFD
;
A
#
# COMPACT_ATOMS: atom_id res chain seq x y z
N MET A 1 -22.22 22.85 -15.61
CA MET A 1 -21.83 22.00 -16.78
C MET A 1 -20.66 22.68 -17.46
N HIS A 2 -19.46 22.06 -17.43
CA HIS A 2 -18.31 22.60 -18.16
C HIS A 2 -18.49 22.33 -19.66
N ARG A 3 -18.30 23.39 -20.48
CA ARG A 3 -18.39 23.26 -21.94
C ARG A 3 -17.11 22.54 -22.46
N PRO A 4 -17.19 21.63 -23.44
CA PRO A 4 -16.02 20.94 -24.00
C PRO A 4 -14.87 21.87 -24.39
N GLN A 5 -15.19 23.05 -24.92
CA GLN A 5 -14.21 24.09 -25.32
C GLN A 5 -13.38 24.66 -24.16
N ASP A 6 -13.92 24.65 -22.94
CA ASP A 6 -13.22 25.14 -21.76
C ASP A 6 -12.24 24.08 -21.23
N ILE A 7 -12.58 22.80 -21.37
CA ILE A 7 -11.70 21.67 -21.02
C ILE A 7 -10.45 21.70 -21.90
N ASP A 8 -10.60 21.85 -23.20
CA ASP A 8 -9.48 21.90 -24.15
C ASP A 8 -8.51 23.06 -23.84
N LYS A 9 -9.06 24.24 -23.49
CA LYS A 9 -8.24 25.39 -23.08
C LYS A 9 -7.41 25.11 -21.82
N VAL A 10 -7.99 24.40 -20.84
CA VAL A 10 -7.29 24.01 -19.62
C VAL A 10 -6.21 22.98 -19.94
N LEU A 11 -6.53 21.92 -20.69
CA LEU A 11 -5.60 20.87 -21.05
C LEU A 11 -4.37 21.38 -21.82
N ARG A 12 -4.54 22.38 -22.69
CA ARG A 12 -3.45 23.04 -23.44
C ARG A 12 -2.46 23.81 -22.56
N LYS A 13 -2.93 24.27 -21.39
CA LYS A 13 -2.10 25.00 -20.41
C LYS A 13 -1.56 24.12 -19.28
N PHE A 14 -2.08 22.89 -19.16
CA PHE A 14 -1.74 22.00 -18.05
C PHE A 14 -0.49 21.17 -18.40
N PRO A 15 0.64 21.34 -17.66
CA PRO A 15 1.87 20.64 -17.94
C PRO A 15 1.70 19.13 -17.77
N ILE A 16 2.39 18.36 -18.62
CA ILE A 16 2.28 16.89 -18.61
C ILE A 16 2.76 16.26 -17.29
N GLU A 17 3.74 16.86 -16.63
CA GLU A 17 4.27 16.41 -15.33
C GLU A 17 3.30 16.57 -14.16
N ASP A 18 2.31 17.45 -14.30
CA ASP A 18 1.31 17.72 -13.26
C ASP A 18 0.08 16.81 -13.41
N VAL A 19 0.01 16.04 -14.49
CA VAL A 19 -1.07 15.07 -14.70
C VAL A 19 -0.94 13.92 -13.70
N TRP A 20 -2.01 13.70 -12.92
CA TRP A 20 -2.07 12.59 -11.97
C TRP A 20 -1.79 11.25 -12.68
N GLY A 21 -0.87 10.46 -12.12
CA GLY A 21 -0.44 9.19 -12.70
C GLY A 21 0.77 9.30 -13.64
N ILE A 22 1.19 10.51 -14.05
CA ILE A 22 2.41 10.73 -14.83
C ILE A 22 3.56 11.12 -13.90
N GLY A 23 4.35 10.13 -13.49
CA GLY A 23 5.52 10.34 -12.65
C GLY A 23 6.74 10.84 -13.44
N ARG A 24 7.82 11.22 -12.74
CA ARG A 24 9.05 11.82 -13.32
C ARG A 24 9.61 11.06 -14.52
N ARG A 25 9.58 9.71 -14.48
CA ARG A 25 10.12 8.87 -15.59
C ARG A 25 9.28 9.01 -16.85
N TYR A 26 7.96 8.95 -16.73
CA TYR A 26 7.05 9.10 -17.86
C TYR A 26 7.05 10.53 -18.39
N SER A 27 7.04 11.54 -17.51
CA SER A 27 7.14 12.95 -17.91
C SER A 27 8.38 13.22 -18.75
N LYS A 28 9.56 12.77 -18.31
CA LYS A 28 10.82 12.93 -19.07
C LYS A 28 10.74 12.26 -20.46
N ARG A 29 10.14 11.07 -20.53
CA ARG A 29 10.00 10.33 -21.80
C ARG A 29 9.02 11.02 -22.73
N LEU A 30 7.85 11.44 -22.23
CA LEU A 30 6.83 12.14 -23.01
C LEU A 30 7.35 13.45 -23.58
N LYS A 31 8.07 14.25 -22.78
CA LYS A 31 8.72 15.49 -23.24
C LYS A 31 9.75 15.24 -24.35
N ALA A 32 10.48 14.14 -24.30
CA ALA A 32 11.41 13.75 -25.35
C ALA A 32 10.68 13.42 -26.69
N TYR A 33 9.41 13.02 -26.62
CA TYR A 33 8.53 12.83 -27.78
C TYR A 33 7.74 14.09 -28.17
N GLY A 34 8.07 15.26 -27.57
CA GLY A 34 7.39 16.51 -27.85
C GLY A 34 6.03 16.69 -27.16
N VAL A 35 5.68 15.82 -26.22
CA VAL A 35 4.43 15.89 -25.45
C VAL A 35 4.70 16.69 -24.18
N ASN A 36 4.29 17.97 -24.17
CA ASN A 36 4.56 18.92 -23.10
C ASN A 36 3.32 19.21 -22.23
N THR A 37 2.14 19.00 -22.78
CA THR A 37 0.87 19.33 -22.10
C THR A 37 -0.06 18.12 -22.03
N ALA A 38 -1.06 18.20 -21.15
CA ALA A 38 -2.13 17.21 -21.09
C ALA A 38 -2.89 17.12 -22.41
N TRP A 39 -3.04 18.22 -23.13
CA TRP A 39 -3.63 18.22 -24.46
C TRP A 39 -2.81 17.40 -25.46
N ASP A 40 -1.49 17.60 -25.55
CA ASP A 40 -0.62 16.83 -26.44
C ASP A 40 -0.75 15.34 -26.19
N PHE A 41 -0.84 14.94 -24.90
CA PHE A 41 -1.02 13.57 -24.52
C PHE A 41 -2.35 12.98 -25.05
N THR A 42 -3.43 13.75 -25.04
CA THR A 42 -4.72 13.29 -25.60
C THR A 42 -4.69 13.06 -27.09
N GLN A 43 -3.73 13.66 -27.81
CA GLN A 43 -3.59 13.52 -29.28
C GLN A 43 -2.75 12.28 -29.67
N LEU A 44 -2.12 11.60 -28.71
CA LEU A 44 -1.33 10.41 -28.98
C LEU A 44 -2.22 9.23 -29.46
N LYS A 45 -1.63 8.37 -30.28
CA LYS A 45 -2.32 7.16 -30.74
C LYS A 45 -2.49 6.16 -29.58
N PRO A 46 -3.67 5.57 -29.37
CA PRO A 46 -3.93 4.63 -28.28
C PRO A 46 -2.94 3.45 -28.26
N ARG A 47 -2.61 2.92 -29.45
CA ARG A 47 -1.65 1.83 -29.60
C ARG A 47 -0.27 2.17 -29.04
N TRP A 48 0.20 3.38 -29.26
CA TRP A 48 1.47 3.86 -28.71
C TRP A 48 1.42 3.95 -27.19
N ILE A 49 0.34 4.52 -26.65
CA ILE A 49 0.15 4.64 -25.20
C ILE A 49 0.12 3.26 -24.54
N GLN A 50 -0.62 2.31 -25.13
CA GLN A 50 -0.70 0.95 -24.63
C GLN A 50 0.68 0.26 -24.61
N GLN A 51 1.50 0.46 -25.62
CA GLN A 51 2.84 -0.12 -25.72
C GLN A 51 3.82 0.50 -24.71
N GLU A 52 3.75 1.81 -24.51
CA GLU A 52 4.74 2.57 -23.73
C GLU A 52 4.38 2.71 -22.24
N MET A 53 3.09 2.75 -21.92
CA MET A 53 2.59 3.03 -20.58
C MET A 53 1.58 1.98 -20.07
N GLY A 54 1.16 1.04 -20.91
CA GLY A 54 0.24 -0.03 -20.56
C GLY A 54 -1.18 0.47 -20.21
N VAL A 55 -1.89 -0.31 -19.40
CA VAL A 55 -3.27 -0.02 -18.98
C VAL A 55 -3.38 1.31 -18.23
N VAL A 56 -2.41 1.64 -17.38
CA VAL A 56 -2.41 2.89 -16.61
C VAL A 56 -2.38 4.10 -17.54
N GLY A 57 -1.52 4.09 -18.57
CA GLY A 57 -1.49 5.15 -19.58
C GLY A 57 -2.79 5.28 -20.35
N MET A 58 -3.41 4.15 -20.71
CA MET A 58 -4.71 4.14 -21.38
C MET A 58 -5.83 4.72 -20.51
N ASN A 59 -5.85 4.41 -19.22
CA ASN A 59 -6.82 4.98 -18.29
C ASN A 59 -6.68 6.50 -18.22
N ILE A 60 -5.46 7.03 -18.04
CA ILE A 60 -5.18 8.47 -18.02
C ILE A 60 -5.64 9.12 -19.34
N TRP A 61 -5.33 8.50 -20.48
CA TRP A 61 -5.70 9.01 -21.80
C TRP A 61 -7.22 9.08 -21.98
N ASN A 62 -7.96 8.07 -21.55
CA ASN A 62 -9.41 8.06 -21.58
C ASN A 62 -10.01 9.14 -20.68
N GLU A 63 -9.53 9.25 -19.43
CA GLU A 63 -10.02 10.19 -18.44
C GLU A 63 -9.80 11.66 -18.87
N LEU A 64 -8.63 11.99 -19.44
CA LEU A 64 -8.37 13.31 -20.00
C LEU A 64 -9.28 13.63 -21.20
N ARG A 65 -9.83 12.63 -21.86
CA ARG A 65 -10.81 12.76 -22.95
C ARG A 65 -12.26 12.70 -22.45
N GLY A 66 -12.47 12.74 -21.13
CA GLY A 66 -13.80 12.72 -20.51
C GLY A 66 -14.47 11.34 -20.50
N LYS A 67 -13.71 10.26 -20.74
CA LYS A 67 -14.21 8.88 -20.65
C LYS A 67 -13.75 8.27 -19.32
N PRO A 68 -14.63 8.02 -18.36
CA PRO A 68 -14.28 7.36 -17.11
C PRO A 68 -13.63 5.99 -17.38
N SER A 69 -12.48 5.75 -16.78
CA SER A 69 -11.78 4.46 -16.90
C SER A 69 -11.90 3.60 -15.66
N ILE A 70 -12.30 4.20 -14.55
CA ILE A 70 -12.55 3.53 -13.28
C ILE A 70 -14.05 3.71 -13.00
N GLU A 71 -14.77 2.61 -12.90
CA GLU A 71 -16.15 2.64 -12.44
C GLU A 71 -16.17 3.05 -10.97
N PHE A 72 -17.17 3.85 -10.59
CA PHE A 72 -17.39 4.22 -9.21
C PHE A 72 -17.88 2.97 -8.47
N GLU A 73 -17.00 2.34 -7.69
CA GLU A 73 -17.41 1.24 -6.82
C GLU A 73 -18.36 1.78 -5.76
N THR A 74 -19.64 1.42 -5.87
CA THR A 74 -20.68 1.80 -4.90
C THR A 74 -20.61 0.96 -3.63
N HIS A 75 -19.89 -0.15 -3.66
CA HIS A 75 -19.66 -1.03 -2.53
C HIS A 75 -18.17 -1.12 -2.21
N ILE A 76 -17.82 -0.78 -0.97
CA ILE A 76 -16.47 -0.98 -0.46
C ILE A 76 -16.28 -2.49 -0.26
N GLN A 77 -15.44 -3.09 -1.10
CA GLN A 77 -15.10 -4.51 -0.95
C GLN A 77 -14.29 -4.74 0.33
N ASP A 78 -14.54 -5.86 0.99
CA ASP A 78 -13.76 -6.28 2.14
C ASP A 78 -12.28 -6.44 1.76
N LYS A 79 -11.42 -5.94 2.64
CA LYS A 79 -9.98 -5.99 2.42
C LYS A 79 -9.49 -7.43 2.51
N GLN A 80 -8.79 -7.88 1.49
CA GLN A 80 -8.11 -9.17 1.45
C GLN A 80 -6.82 -9.17 2.29
N GLN A 81 -6.30 -7.98 2.60
CA GLN A 81 -5.12 -7.78 3.44
C GLN A 81 -5.24 -6.45 4.20
N ILE A 82 -4.87 -6.48 5.48
CA ILE A 82 -4.86 -5.29 6.35
C ILE A 82 -3.42 -5.04 6.78
N CYS A 83 -2.85 -3.91 6.34
CA CYS A 83 -1.52 -3.47 6.74
C CYS A 83 -1.62 -2.23 7.62
N VAL A 84 -0.93 -2.24 8.75
CA VAL A 84 -0.68 -1.05 9.58
C VAL A 84 0.81 -0.94 9.81
N SER A 85 1.41 0.16 9.36
CA SER A 85 2.84 0.44 9.55
C SER A 85 3.08 1.93 9.67
N ARG A 86 4.18 2.30 10.34
CA ARG A 86 4.61 3.69 10.45
C ARG A 86 6.12 3.79 10.32
N SER A 87 6.57 4.91 9.76
CA SER A 87 7.96 5.34 9.88
C SER A 87 8.09 6.19 11.14
N PHE A 88 9.12 5.92 11.93
CA PHE A 88 9.38 6.63 13.17
C PHE A 88 10.10 7.96 12.88
N SER A 89 9.81 9.00 13.66
CA SER A 89 10.51 10.28 13.56
C SER A 89 12.00 10.13 13.90
N LYS A 90 12.29 9.41 14.98
CA LYS A 90 13.63 8.96 15.39
C LYS A 90 13.74 7.45 15.23
N GLU A 91 14.95 6.95 14.97
CA GLU A 91 15.23 5.51 14.93
C GLU A 91 15.05 4.91 16.32
N ILE A 92 14.48 3.70 16.39
CA ILE A 92 14.31 2.93 17.63
C ILE A 92 15.38 1.86 17.66
N TYR A 93 16.19 1.84 18.72
CA TYR A 93 17.28 0.90 18.91
C TYR A 93 16.93 -0.21 19.90
N ASP A 94 16.06 0.05 20.87
CA ASP A 94 15.71 -0.87 21.94
C ASP A 94 14.47 -1.69 21.58
N PHE A 95 14.44 -2.94 22.07
CA PHE A 95 13.36 -3.89 21.77
C PHE A 95 12.02 -3.44 22.34
N GLU A 96 11.99 -3.04 23.61
CA GLU A 96 10.73 -2.69 24.32
C GLU A 96 9.97 -1.57 23.62
N PRO A 97 10.56 -0.40 23.30
CA PRO A 97 9.85 0.65 22.55
C PRO A 97 9.41 0.20 21.15
N LEU A 98 10.18 -0.67 20.49
CA LEU A 98 9.81 -1.22 19.20
C LEU A 98 8.61 -2.16 19.33
N ALA A 99 8.59 -3.02 20.35
CA ALA A 99 7.52 -3.95 20.65
C ALA A 99 6.20 -3.22 21.00
N GLU A 100 6.28 -2.14 21.77
CA GLU A 100 5.11 -1.28 22.07
C GLU A 100 4.50 -0.71 20.79
N GLN A 101 5.31 -0.18 19.88
CA GLN A 101 4.82 0.37 18.61
C GLN A 101 4.20 -0.72 17.72
N VAL A 102 4.83 -1.89 17.64
CA VAL A 102 4.31 -3.01 16.86
C VAL A 102 3.01 -3.54 17.45
N SER A 103 2.89 -3.60 18.77
CA SER A 103 1.65 -3.97 19.48
C SER A 103 0.51 -3.01 19.15
N LEU A 104 0.79 -1.71 19.14
CA LEU A 104 -0.19 -0.70 18.75
C LEU A 104 -0.65 -0.89 17.30
N PHE A 105 0.28 -1.14 16.37
CA PHE A 105 -0.07 -1.38 14.96
C PHE A 105 -0.89 -2.66 14.78
N THR A 106 -0.55 -3.70 15.53
CA THR A 106 -1.31 -4.96 15.55
C THR A 106 -2.73 -4.73 16.06
N ALA A 107 -2.91 -4.03 17.17
CA ALA A 107 -4.22 -3.71 17.71
C ALA A 107 -5.08 -2.92 16.71
N MET A 108 -4.49 -1.94 16.03
CA MET A 108 -5.16 -1.17 14.97
C MET A 108 -5.52 -2.02 13.75
N ALA A 109 -4.69 -3.01 13.41
CA ALA A 109 -4.99 -3.95 12.32
C ALA A 109 -6.16 -4.87 12.69
N CYS A 110 -6.14 -5.41 13.92
CA CYS A 110 -7.22 -6.25 14.45
C CYS A 110 -8.55 -5.48 14.59
N GLU A 111 -8.52 -4.20 14.95
CA GLU A 111 -9.73 -3.37 14.95
C GLU A 111 -10.36 -3.28 13.56
N LYS A 112 -9.54 -3.07 12.52
CA LYS A 112 -10.02 -3.03 11.12
C LYS A 112 -10.55 -4.38 10.66
N LEU A 113 -9.91 -5.49 11.08
CA LEU A 113 -10.35 -6.85 10.79
C LEU A 113 -11.74 -7.12 11.37
N ARG A 114 -11.95 -6.79 12.64
CA ARG A 114 -13.25 -6.94 13.30
C ARG A 114 -14.33 -6.00 12.73
N LYS A 115 -13.98 -4.79 12.31
CA LYS A 115 -14.94 -3.86 11.66
C LYS A 115 -15.52 -4.39 10.36
N GLN A 116 -14.80 -5.25 9.65
CA GLN A 116 -15.34 -5.95 8.48
C GLN A 116 -15.84 -7.38 8.77
N HIS A 117 -16.04 -7.72 10.06
CA HIS A 117 -16.53 -9.04 10.51
C HIS A 117 -15.73 -10.22 9.94
N SER A 118 -14.39 -10.11 9.97
CA SER A 118 -13.49 -11.09 9.37
C SER A 118 -12.48 -11.63 10.38
N ALA A 119 -11.91 -12.80 10.08
CA ALA A 119 -10.78 -13.40 10.77
C ALA A 119 -9.60 -13.56 9.79
N CYS A 120 -8.38 -13.70 10.29
CA CYS A 120 -7.17 -13.86 9.48
C CYS A 120 -6.48 -15.20 9.78
N HIS A 121 -5.90 -15.79 8.74
CA HIS A 121 -5.09 -17.00 8.85
C HIS A 121 -3.60 -16.69 9.07
N TYR A 122 -3.13 -15.52 8.64
CA TYR A 122 -1.72 -15.13 8.73
C TYR A 122 -1.56 -13.75 9.36
N ALA A 123 -0.54 -13.62 10.21
CA ALA A 123 0.01 -12.33 10.61
C ALA A 123 1.49 -12.24 10.16
N LEU A 124 1.89 -11.10 9.63
CA LEU A 124 3.28 -10.81 9.28
C LEU A 124 3.73 -9.58 10.04
N VAL A 125 4.85 -9.68 10.73
CA VAL A 125 5.57 -8.55 11.31
C VAL A 125 6.80 -8.24 10.46
N PHE A 126 7.13 -6.95 10.30
CA PHE A 126 8.33 -6.55 9.59
C PHE A 126 8.98 -5.33 10.23
N VAL A 127 10.27 -5.22 10.02
CA VAL A 127 11.11 -4.11 10.48
C VAL A 127 12.06 -3.65 9.37
N LEU A 128 12.36 -2.35 9.32
CA LEU A 128 13.30 -1.76 8.37
C LEU A 128 14.15 -0.69 9.04
N THR A 129 15.44 -0.68 8.73
CA THR A 129 16.35 0.44 9.02
C THR A 129 16.20 1.57 7.98
N ASN A 130 16.89 2.67 8.19
CA ASN A 130 16.89 3.80 7.27
C ASN A 130 17.83 3.53 6.09
N ARG A 131 17.28 3.22 4.91
CA ARG A 131 18.05 2.94 3.68
C ARG A 131 18.92 4.13 3.21
N HIS A 132 18.58 5.35 3.62
CA HIS A 132 19.26 6.58 3.16
C HIS A 132 20.34 7.03 4.12
N LYS A 133 20.55 6.33 5.21
CA LYS A 133 21.60 6.64 6.19
C LYS A 133 22.88 5.91 5.77
N GLU A 134 23.80 6.67 5.18
CA GLU A 134 25.10 6.14 4.77
C GLU A 134 25.93 5.70 5.99
N GLY A 135 26.64 4.59 5.84
CA GLY A 135 27.49 4.02 6.90
C GLY A 135 26.74 3.34 8.05
N ALA A 136 25.41 3.38 8.09
CA ALA A 136 24.64 2.65 9.10
C ALA A 136 24.37 1.19 8.67
N PRO A 137 24.39 0.22 9.62
CA PRO A 137 24.05 -1.16 9.30
C PRO A 137 22.60 -1.25 8.80
N GLN A 138 22.40 -2.00 7.73
CA GLN A 138 21.09 -2.14 7.08
C GLN A 138 20.45 -3.48 7.45
N HIS A 139 19.18 -3.42 7.84
CA HIS A 139 18.36 -4.58 8.15
C HIS A 139 16.93 -4.36 7.63
N MET A 140 16.46 -5.29 6.83
CA MET A 140 15.10 -5.32 6.33
C MET A 140 14.64 -6.77 6.33
N GLU A 141 13.74 -7.09 7.24
CA GLU A 141 13.28 -8.47 7.39
C GLU A 141 11.80 -8.48 7.82
N GLY A 142 11.09 -9.56 7.46
CA GLY A 142 9.72 -9.81 7.87
C GLY A 142 9.51 -11.28 8.17
N ARG A 143 8.57 -11.57 9.09
CA ARG A 143 8.21 -12.92 9.47
C ARG A 143 6.71 -13.12 9.43
N THR A 144 6.30 -14.15 8.70
CA THR A 144 4.90 -14.58 8.64
C THR A 144 4.67 -15.68 9.69
N ILE A 145 3.57 -15.56 10.39
CA ILE A 145 3.07 -16.52 11.38
C ILE A 145 1.71 -17.01 10.86
N ALA A 146 1.52 -18.33 10.79
CA ALA A 146 0.24 -18.94 10.48
C ALA A 146 -0.49 -19.30 11.77
N PHE A 147 -1.80 -19.12 11.80
CA PHE A 147 -2.68 -19.58 12.88
C PHE A 147 -3.29 -20.93 12.48
N PRO A 148 -3.39 -21.88 13.39
CA PRO A 148 -4.04 -23.18 13.11
C PRO A 148 -5.52 -23.01 12.70
N VAL A 149 -6.21 -22.10 13.37
CA VAL A 149 -7.58 -21.68 13.08
C VAL A 149 -7.57 -20.17 12.84
N GLU A 150 -8.38 -19.70 11.90
CA GLU A 150 -8.50 -18.26 11.64
C GLU A 150 -9.01 -17.52 12.86
N THR A 151 -8.35 -16.43 13.20
CA THR A 151 -8.63 -15.68 14.42
C THR A 151 -8.82 -14.18 14.19
N ASP A 152 -9.64 -13.54 15.01
CA ASP A 152 -9.76 -12.08 15.16
C ASP A 152 -9.36 -11.59 16.56
N SER A 153 -8.82 -12.50 17.38
CA SER A 153 -8.36 -12.22 18.75
C SER A 153 -7.11 -11.35 18.71
N THR A 154 -7.26 -10.12 19.22
CA THR A 154 -6.10 -9.21 19.33
C THR A 154 -5.00 -9.77 20.22
N LEU A 155 -5.36 -10.48 21.30
CA LEU A 155 -4.39 -11.05 22.23
C LEU A 155 -3.53 -12.10 21.54
N GLU A 156 -4.16 -13.07 20.89
CA GLU A 156 -3.50 -14.17 20.19
C GLU A 156 -2.60 -13.65 19.05
N ILE A 157 -3.13 -12.75 18.20
CA ILE A 157 -2.40 -12.16 17.10
C ILE A 157 -1.21 -11.35 17.61
N ASN A 158 -1.38 -10.56 18.67
CA ASN A 158 -0.31 -9.73 19.22
C ASN A 158 0.81 -10.57 19.85
N GLU A 159 0.49 -11.62 20.58
CA GLU A 159 1.49 -12.55 21.12
C GLU A 159 2.31 -13.21 20.01
N ALA A 160 1.64 -13.67 18.95
CA ALA A 160 2.31 -14.28 17.81
C ALA A 160 3.22 -13.27 17.08
N VAL A 161 2.74 -12.06 16.86
CA VAL A 161 3.49 -10.95 16.24
C VAL A 161 4.72 -10.59 17.08
N LEU A 162 4.58 -10.47 18.40
CA LEU A 162 5.70 -10.16 19.30
C LEU A 162 6.74 -11.28 19.35
N ARG A 163 6.33 -12.55 19.36
CA ARG A 163 7.27 -13.68 19.19
C ARG A 163 8.03 -13.60 17.88
N GLY A 164 7.35 -13.24 16.79
CA GLY A 164 7.98 -12.99 15.49
C GLY A 164 8.96 -11.83 15.52
N LEU A 165 8.56 -10.71 16.12
CA LEU A 165 9.41 -9.52 16.26
C LEU A 165 10.70 -9.81 17.03
N LYS A 166 10.62 -10.58 18.11
CA LYS A 166 11.78 -10.98 18.91
C LYS A 166 12.83 -11.76 18.09
N GLN A 167 12.39 -12.51 17.08
CA GLN A 167 13.29 -13.26 16.20
C GLN A 167 13.90 -12.36 15.10
N LEU A 168 13.23 -11.25 14.74
CA LEU A 168 13.72 -10.27 13.77
C LEU A 168 14.63 -9.23 14.40
N TYR A 169 14.44 -8.94 15.69
CA TYR A 169 15.18 -7.87 16.35
C TYR A 169 16.68 -8.21 16.42
N ARG A 170 17.49 -7.22 16.11
CA ARG A 170 18.95 -7.24 16.21
C ARG A 170 19.42 -6.02 16.99
N GLU A 171 20.17 -6.25 18.02
CA GLU A 171 20.79 -5.21 18.82
C GLU A 171 21.76 -4.37 17.96
N GLY A 172 21.83 -3.07 18.24
CA GLY A 172 22.69 -2.13 17.50
C GLY A 172 22.11 -1.62 16.17
N TYR A 173 20.93 -2.10 15.72
CA TYR A 173 20.27 -1.62 14.51
C TYR A 173 19.22 -0.57 14.84
N GLY A 174 19.28 0.58 14.16
CA GLY A 174 18.27 1.66 14.29
C GLY A 174 17.08 1.43 13.36
N TYR A 175 15.96 0.96 13.90
CA TYR A 175 14.75 0.72 13.13
C TYR A 175 14.03 2.02 12.81
N LYS A 176 13.82 2.28 11.52
CA LYS A 176 13.14 3.48 11.00
C LYS A 176 11.69 3.24 10.69
N LYS A 177 11.29 1.99 10.42
CA LYS A 177 9.91 1.60 10.13
C LYS A 177 9.63 0.20 10.65
N ALA A 178 8.42 0.01 11.18
CA ALA A 178 7.88 -1.31 11.50
C ALA A 178 6.40 -1.37 11.14
N GLY A 179 5.85 -2.58 11.10
CA GLY A 179 4.44 -2.78 10.86
C GLY A 179 3.99 -4.21 11.05
N ALA A 180 2.67 -4.37 11.08
CA ALA A 180 1.98 -5.64 11.06
C ALA A 180 1.04 -5.72 9.86
N ILE A 181 0.93 -6.91 9.27
CA ILE A 181 0.05 -7.22 8.15
C ILE A 181 -0.77 -8.45 8.52
N LEU A 182 -2.09 -8.36 8.38
CA LEU A 182 -3.00 -9.48 8.50
C LEU A 182 -3.44 -9.90 7.10
N SER A 183 -3.40 -11.20 6.80
CA SER A 183 -3.74 -11.75 5.49
C SER A 183 -4.40 -13.14 5.60
N GLY A 184 -4.83 -13.72 4.47
CA GLY A 184 -5.69 -14.89 4.52
C GLY A 184 -7.02 -14.56 5.21
N ILE A 185 -7.59 -13.39 4.85
CA ILE A 185 -8.79 -12.86 5.50
C ILE A 185 -10.02 -13.55 4.94
N ILE A 186 -10.83 -14.11 5.84
CA ILE A 186 -12.12 -14.72 5.53
C ILE A 186 -13.23 -14.10 6.38
N PRO A 187 -14.50 -14.18 5.97
CA PRO A 187 -15.62 -13.81 6.83
C PRO A 187 -15.61 -14.63 8.13
N LYS A 188 -15.87 -13.99 9.27
CA LYS A 188 -15.89 -14.66 10.58
C LYS A 188 -16.91 -15.80 10.65
N SER A 189 -18.01 -15.70 9.90
CA SER A 189 -19.00 -16.75 9.77
C SER A 189 -18.51 -18.02 9.08
N SER A 190 -17.38 -17.96 8.39
CA SER A 190 -16.76 -19.07 7.66
C SER A 190 -15.63 -19.76 8.46
N VAL A 191 -15.31 -19.25 9.64
CA VAL A 191 -14.31 -19.87 10.53
C VAL A 191 -14.84 -21.18 11.05
N GLN A 192 -14.10 -22.26 10.81
CA GLN A 192 -14.45 -23.59 11.30
C GLN A 192 -13.68 -23.83 12.60
N PRO A 193 -14.37 -23.92 13.77
CA PRO A 193 -13.71 -24.26 15.02
C PRO A 193 -13.01 -25.61 14.93
N ASP A 194 -11.86 -25.72 15.60
CA ASP A 194 -11.21 -27.02 15.74
C ASP A 194 -12.12 -27.95 16.59
N LEU A 195 -12.22 -29.21 16.19
CA LEU A 195 -13.09 -30.20 16.83
C LEU A 195 -12.55 -30.64 18.21
N PHE A 196 -11.35 -30.15 18.59
CA PHE A 196 -10.60 -30.61 19.80
C PHE A 196 -10.25 -29.48 20.78
N ASP A 197 -10.85 -28.28 20.65
CA ASP A 197 -10.74 -27.19 21.64
C ASP A 197 -11.88 -27.24 22.64
#